data_a81defa7222a3fbe2757263b2a945ab4
#
_entry.id   a81defa7222a3fbe2757263b2a945ab4
#
_cell.length_a   1.000
_cell.length_b   1.000
_cell.length_c   1.000
_cell.angle_alpha   90.00
_cell.angle_beta   90.00
_cell.angle_gamma   90.00
#
_symmetry.space_group_name_H-M   'P 1'
#
loop_
_entity.id
_entity.type
_entity.pdbx_description
1 polymer ?
#
loop_
_entity_poly.entity_id
_entity_poly.type
_entity_poly.pdbx_seq_one_letter_code
_entity_poly.pdbx_strand_id
1 'polypeptide(L)'
;MATSKKDKNKSKNLRTLFSVICLSIIALGLIVYFSSQGSGKTPVGEPTSVTETTSAAAVQHRVEGVTETAPTAGTTAATTRGTTTTEPASMQQSDTNMPYKSFYKYPVSESVQQSYNEELTFNRTMGDYRAHAAVDFKANKGAKVTAINDGLVLSVKTDALLGKVITIDHGGNLVAQYCGMDAVNVSAGNYVTLGQDLGTLGTVPFEAEEAPHLHLITTMNKETVDPLKVMSKTKD
;
A
#
# COMPACT_ATOMS: atom_id res chain seq x y z
N MET A 1 33.16 1.01 53.04
CA MET A 1 33.50 1.95 51.93
C MET A 1 34.40 1.27 50.89
N ALA A 2 33.90 0.30 50.11
CA ALA A 2 34.73 -0.44 49.16
C ALA A 2 34.01 -0.83 47.82
N THR A 3 32.96 -0.12 47.42
CA THR A 3 32.17 -0.47 46.21
C THR A 3 32.38 0.47 45.00
N SER A 4 33.15 1.56 45.14
CA SER A 4 33.22 2.60 44.08
C SER A 4 34.31 2.39 43.01
N LYS A 5 35.23 1.42 43.15
CA LYS A 5 36.34 1.23 42.18
C LYS A 5 35.99 0.23 41.05
N LYS A 6 35.09 -0.72 41.29
CA LYS A 6 34.75 -1.78 40.33
C LYS A 6 33.85 -1.29 39.19
N ASP A 7 32.98 -0.32 39.47
CA ASP A 7 32.03 0.19 38.49
C ASP A 7 32.66 1.18 37.49
N LYS A 8 33.66 1.94 37.91
CA LYS A 8 34.41 2.85 37.00
C LYS A 8 35.23 2.10 35.94
N ASN A 9 35.68 0.89 36.22
CA ASN A 9 36.43 0.09 35.24
C ASN A 9 35.47 -0.58 34.23
N LYS A 10 34.30 -0.98 34.65
CA LYS A 10 33.29 -1.60 33.77
C LYS A 10 32.78 -0.59 32.73
N SER A 11 32.57 0.67 33.13
CA SER A 11 32.14 1.74 32.21
C SER A 11 33.20 2.18 31.21
N LYS A 12 34.48 2.14 31.61
CA LYS A 12 35.61 2.43 30.70
C LYS A 12 35.76 1.35 29.65
N ASN A 13 35.66 0.07 30.03
CA ASN A 13 35.74 -1.06 29.09
C ASN A 13 34.56 -1.06 28.11
N LEU A 14 33.37 -0.70 28.56
CA LEU A 14 32.18 -0.61 27.69
C LEU A 14 32.33 0.51 26.65
N ARG A 15 32.84 1.68 27.03
CA ARG A 15 33.11 2.79 26.11
C ARG A 15 34.18 2.44 25.08
N THR A 16 35.27 1.76 25.53
CA THR A 16 36.33 1.30 24.63
C THR A 16 35.81 0.25 23.65
N LEU A 17 35.01 -0.71 24.12
CA LEU A 17 34.38 -1.72 23.26
C LEU A 17 33.47 -1.08 22.21
N PHE A 18 32.65 -0.12 22.62
CA PHE A 18 31.78 0.62 21.72
C PHE A 18 32.56 1.40 20.65
N SER A 19 33.66 2.08 21.05
CA SER A 19 34.51 2.81 20.11
C SER A 19 35.18 1.89 19.08
N VAL A 20 35.63 0.69 19.50
CA VAL A 20 36.24 -0.28 18.60
C VAL A 20 35.21 -0.81 17.58
N ILE A 21 34.00 -1.09 18.02
CA ILE A 21 32.89 -1.55 17.12
C ILE A 21 32.53 -0.46 16.09
N CYS A 22 32.42 0.80 16.53
CA CYS A 22 32.12 1.90 15.60
C CYS A 22 33.23 2.09 14.56
N LEU A 23 34.52 2.02 14.97
CA LEU A 23 35.66 2.12 14.06
C LEU A 23 35.69 0.97 13.04
N SER A 24 35.35 -0.27 13.45
CA SER A 24 35.29 -1.41 12.53
C SER A 24 34.18 -1.28 11.50
N ILE A 25 33.01 -0.74 11.88
CA ILE A 25 31.89 -0.49 10.95
C ILE A 25 32.28 0.59 9.93
N ILE A 26 32.94 1.66 10.35
CA ILE A 26 33.44 2.71 9.45
C ILE A 26 34.46 2.14 8.46
N ALA A 27 35.40 1.32 8.93
CA ALA A 27 36.41 0.70 8.07
C ALA A 27 35.78 -0.22 7.02
N LEU A 28 34.78 -1.04 7.40
CA LEU A 28 34.04 -1.88 6.47
C LEU A 28 33.24 -1.06 5.45
N GLY A 29 32.62 0.04 5.88
CA GLY A 29 31.92 0.96 4.99
C GLY A 29 32.84 1.60 3.94
N LEU A 30 34.05 1.98 4.34
CA LEU A 30 35.04 2.52 3.41
C LEU A 30 35.53 1.48 2.41
N ILE A 31 35.74 0.22 2.82
CA ILE A 31 36.14 -0.87 1.91
C ILE A 31 35.05 -1.09 0.84
N VAL A 32 33.77 -1.15 1.24
CA VAL A 32 32.66 -1.31 0.30
C VAL A 32 32.56 -0.10 -0.63
N TYR A 33 32.70 1.12 -0.10
CA TYR A 33 32.65 2.35 -0.89
C TYR A 33 33.76 2.40 -1.95
N PHE A 34 35.01 2.07 -1.59
CA PHE A 34 36.13 2.04 -2.56
C PHE A 34 36.04 0.86 -3.53
N SER A 35 35.49 -0.30 -3.13
CA SER A 35 35.24 -1.43 -4.06
C SER A 35 34.17 -1.11 -5.11
N SER A 36 33.21 -0.25 -4.81
CA SER A 36 32.16 0.12 -5.76
C SER A 36 32.58 1.17 -6.80
N GLN A 37 33.69 1.87 -6.57
CA GLN A 37 34.20 2.87 -7.50
C GLN A 37 35.19 2.32 -8.56
N GLY A 38 35.54 1.06 -8.50
CA GLY A 38 36.52 0.44 -9.38
C GLY A 38 35.95 -0.60 -10.32
N SER A 39 35.02 -0.22 -11.24
CA SER A 39 34.74 -1.03 -12.44
C SER A 39 34.04 -0.20 -13.49
N GLY A 40 34.78 0.59 -14.18
CA GLY A 40 34.42 1.10 -15.48
C GLY A 40 35.30 0.44 -16.53
N LYS A 41 34.72 -0.50 -17.31
CA LYS A 41 34.95 -0.75 -18.74
C LYS A 41 34.66 -2.20 -19.09
N THR A 42 33.53 -2.41 -19.71
CA THR A 42 33.26 -3.58 -20.54
C THR A 42 33.59 -3.25 -21.99
N PRO A 43 34.22 -4.13 -22.75
CA PRO A 43 34.32 -3.97 -24.20
C PRO A 43 33.04 -4.52 -24.85
N VAL A 44 32.58 -3.72 -25.80
CA VAL A 44 31.52 -3.96 -26.74
C VAL A 44 31.85 -5.18 -27.60
N GLY A 45 30.92 -6.13 -27.67
CA GLY A 45 30.83 -7.15 -28.72
C GLY A 45 29.62 -6.83 -29.59
N GLU A 46 29.91 -6.51 -30.85
CA GLU A 46 28.97 -6.10 -31.90
C GLU A 46 28.15 -7.29 -32.41
N PRO A 47 26.87 -7.09 -32.81
CA PRO A 47 26.01 -8.18 -33.29
C PRO A 47 26.16 -8.37 -34.78
N THR A 48 26.26 -9.63 -35.16
CA THR A 48 26.19 -10.07 -36.55
C THR A 48 24.75 -9.97 -37.07
N SER A 49 24.58 -9.15 -38.08
CA SER A 49 23.38 -9.03 -38.90
C SER A 49 23.13 -10.30 -39.70
N VAL A 50 21.88 -10.76 -39.73
CA VAL A 50 21.38 -11.57 -40.85
C VAL A 50 20.14 -10.90 -41.39
N THR A 51 20.29 -10.46 -42.63
CA THR A 51 19.32 -9.88 -43.53
C THR A 51 18.53 -10.99 -44.22
N GLU A 52 17.34 -10.61 -44.63
CA GLU A 52 16.51 -11.04 -45.75
C GLU A 52 15.13 -11.55 -45.34
N THR A 53 14.06 -11.23 -45.97
CA THR A 53 13.65 -10.47 -47.13
C THR A 53 12.20 -10.85 -47.41
N THR A 54 11.37 -9.83 -47.73
CA THR A 54 10.22 -9.89 -48.65
C THR A 54 8.96 -10.67 -48.18
N SER A 55 7.76 -10.17 -48.18
CA SER A 55 7.03 -9.55 -49.31
C SER A 55 5.65 -9.02 -48.87
N ALA A 56 5.28 -7.97 -49.53
CA ALA A 56 4.02 -7.27 -49.50
C ALA A 56 2.78 -8.12 -49.87
N ALA A 57 1.66 -7.77 -49.30
CA ALA A 57 0.38 -7.69 -50.06
C ALA A 57 -0.61 -6.79 -49.32
N ALA A 58 -0.80 -5.62 -49.87
CA ALA A 58 -1.94 -4.74 -49.62
C ALA A 58 -3.19 -5.34 -50.24
N VAL A 59 -4.30 -5.34 -49.49
CA VAL A 59 -5.63 -5.38 -50.12
C VAL A 59 -6.46 -4.27 -49.49
N GLN A 60 -6.62 -3.21 -50.24
CA GLN A 60 -7.64 -2.21 -50.07
C GLN A 60 -8.98 -2.83 -50.49
N HIS A 61 -10.00 -2.71 -49.68
CA HIS A 61 -11.37 -2.76 -50.15
C HIS A 61 -12.14 -1.52 -49.69
N ARG A 62 -12.24 -0.62 -50.64
CA ARG A 62 -13.14 0.53 -50.66
C ARG A 62 -14.48 0.04 -51.18
N VAL A 63 -15.57 0.30 -50.46
CA VAL A 63 -16.91 0.36 -51.04
C VAL A 63 -17.54 1.65 -50.54
N GLU A 64 -17.84 2.48 -51.53
CA GLU A 64 -18.64 3.70 -51.43
C GLU A 64 -20.14 3.39 -51.40
N GLY A 65 -20.86 4.33 -50.80
CA GLY A 65 -22.21 4.74 -51.20
C GLY A 65 -23.35 4.19 -50.33
N VAL A 66 -24.17 4.97 -49.77
CA VAL A 66 -25.28 5.76 -50.32
C VAL A 66 -26.15 6.28 -49.19
N THR A 67 -26.34 7.59 -49.12
CA THR A 67 -27.56 8.39 -48.99
C THR A 67 -28.46 8.30 -47.76
N GLU A 68 -28.44 9.40 -47.02
CA GLU A 68 -29.49 10.24 -46.47
C GLU A 68 -30.95 9.72 -46.48
N THR A 69 -31.58 9.74 -45.30
CA THR A 69 -32.93 10.25 -45.09
C THR A 69 -33.19 10.54 -43.62
N ALA A 70 -33.38 11.79 -43.25
CA ALA A 70 -34.14 12.17 -42.06
C ALA A 70 -35.63 12.20 -42.47
N PRO A 71 -36.55 11.90 -41.54
CA PRO A 71 -37.26 13.02 -40.93
C PRO A 71 -37.82 12.81 -39.51
N THR A 72 -37.98 13.97 -38.85
CA THR A 72 -39.13 14.41 -38.04
C THR A 72 -39.32 13.92 -36.62
N ALA A 73 -39.10 14.91 -35.74
CA ALA A 73 -39.70 15.25 -34.46
C ALA A 73 -40.71 14.29 -33.80
N GLY A 74 -40.36 13.86 -32.61
CA GLY A 74 -41.31 13.37 -31.59
C GLY A 74 -40.90 13.94 -30.24
N THR A 75 -41.56 15.00 -29.82
CA THR A 75 -41.48 15.61 -28.49
C THR A 75 -41.95 14.61 -27.45
N THR A 76 -41.08 14.19 -26.55
CA THR A 76 -41.51 13.57 -25.29
C THR A 76 -40.64 14.09 -24.18
N ALA A 77 -41.28 14.69 -23.19
CA ALA A 77 -40.68 15.33 -22.02
C ALA A 77 -39.66 14.44 -21.32
N ALA A 78 -38.38 14.83 -21.32
CA ALA A 78 -37.38 14.25 -20.47
C ALA A 78 -37.51 14.87 -19.08
N THR A 79 -37.97 14.06 -18.15
CA THR A 79 -37.81 14.32 -16.70
C THR A 79 -36.36 14.53 -16.42
N THR A 80 -35.97 15.75 -16.09
CA THR A 80 -34.65 16.14 -15.63
C THR A 80 -34.38 15.46 -14.30
N ARG A 81 -33.73 14.31 -14.35
CA ARG A 81 -33.10 13.71 -13.19
C ARG A 81 -31.86 14.54 -12.94
N GLY A 82 -31.92 15.40 -11.96
CA GLY A 82 -30.78 16.21 -11.51
C GLY A 82 -29.60 15.29 -11.18
N THR A 83 -28.65 15.23 -12.10
CA THR A 83 -27.32 14.74 -11.78
C THR A 83 -26.67 15.81 -10.95
N THR A 84 -26.74 15.65 -9.63
CA THR A 84 -25.88 16.43 -8.71
C THR A 84 -24.46 15.97 -9.00
N THR A 85 -23.80 16.70 -9.88
CA THR A 85 -22.35 16.64 -10.01
C THR A 85 -21.81 17.21 -8.72
N THR A 86 -21.51 16.34 -7.76
CA THR A 86 -20.72 16.71 -6.59
C THR A 86 -19.33 17.01 -7.14
N GLU A 87 -18.98 18.27 -7.23
CA GLU A 87 -17.60 18.68 -7.42
C GLU A 87 -16.72 17.93 -6.43
N PRO A 88 -15.56 17.39 -6.86
CA PRO A 88 -14.62 16.78 -5.91
C PRO A 88 -14.22 17.87 -4.92
N ALA A 89 -14.61 17.68 -3.67
CA ALA A 89 -14.20 18.55 -2.59
C ALA A 89 -12.67 18.69 -2.65
N SER A 90 -12.22 19.94 -2.67
CA SER A 90 -10.81 20.30 -2.70
C SER A 90 -10.03 19.46 -1.71
N MET A 91 -9.04 18.72 -2.22
CA MET A 91 -8.19 17.84 -1.47
C MET A 91 -7.26 18.63 -0.58
N GLN A 92 -7.71 18.96 0.60
CA GLN A 92 -6.87 19.43 1.66
C GLN A 92 -6.59 18.26 2.58
N GLN A 93 -5.31 17.85 2.67
CA GLN A 93 -4.84 17.00 3.74
C GLN A 93 -5.39 17.61 5.04
N SER A 94 -6.11 16.80 5.82
CA SER A 94 -6.81 17.38 6.95
C SER A 94 -5.82 17.74 8.05
N ASP A 95 -5.71 19.03 8.33
CA ASP A 95 -5.07 19.55 9.56
C ASP A 95 -5.91 19.26 10.82
N THR A 96 -6.88 18.34 10.72
CA THR A 96 -7.74 18.02 11.86
C THR A 96 -7.00 17.08 12.82
N ASN A 97 -6.97 17.43 14.09
CA ASN A 97 -6.41 16.61 15.16
C ASN A 97 -7.28 15.38 15.49
N MET A 98 -8.35 15.14 14.73
CA MET A 98 -9.29 14.03 14.93
C MET A 98 -9.64 13.38 13.58
N PRO A 99 -9.94 12.08 13.56
CA PRO A 99 -10.47 11.41 12.38
C PRO A 99 -11.72 12.11 11.84
N TYR A 100 -11.98 12.00 10.52
CA TYR A 100 -13.10 12.67 9.85
C TYR A 100 -14.47 12.30 10.44
N LYS A 101 -14.63 11.05 10.86
CA LYS A 101 -15.81 10.55 11.59
C LYS A 101 -15.39 10.02 12.95
N SER A 102 -16.26 10.13 13.94
CA SER A 102 -16.05 9.59 15.28
C SER A 102 -16.34 8.09 15.37
N PHE A 103 -16.82 7.45 14.31
CA PHE A 103 -17.13 6.01 14.26
C PHE A 103 -16.53 5.37 13.01
N TYR A 104 -16.33 4.05 13.08
CA TYR A 104 -15.68 3.26 12.04
C TYR A 104 -16.60 2.15 11.55
N LYS A 105 -16.31 1.65 10.34
CA LYS A 105 -16.94 0.46 9.77
C LYS A 105 -15.87 -0.58 9.49
N TYR A 106 -16.17 -1.85 9.73
CA TYR A 106 -15.26 -2.92 9.33
C TYR A 106 -15.07 -2.94 7.82
N PRO A 107 -13.81 -3.14 7.35
CA PRO A 107 -13.49 -3.00 5.92
C PRO A 107 -14.03 -4.14 5.06
N VAL A 108 -14.24 -5.32 5.62
CA VAL A 108 -14.82 -6.51 4.97
C VAL A 108 -15.81 -7.19 5.90
N SER A 109 -15.35 -7.97 6.86
CA SER A 109 -16.15 -8.66 7.87
C SER A 109 -15.66 -8.28 9.27
N GLU A 110 -16.43 -8.61 10.31
CA GLU A 110 -16.04 -8.45 11.71
C GLU A 110 -15.17 -9.62 12.21
N SER A 111 -15.02 -10.67 11.38
CA SER A 111 -14.26 -11.86 11.75
C SER A 111 -12.77 -11.60 11.61
N VAL A 112 -12.05 -11.64 12.71
CA VAL A 112 -10.60 -11.55 12.77
C VAL A 112 -9.97 -12.92 12.59
N GLN A 113 -8.99 -13.04 11.70
CA GLN A 113 -8.17 -14.24 11.49
C GLN A 113 -6.93 -14.17 12.38
N GLN A 114 -6.20 -13.04 12.31
CA GLN A 114 -5.03 -12.76 13.13
C GLN A 114 -5.11 -11.34 13.66
N SER A 115 -4.89 -11.20 14.96
CA SER A 115 -4.89 -9.90 15.64
C SER A 115 -3.52 -9.25 15.57
N TYR A 116 -3.49 -7.93 15.78
CA TYR A 116 -2.27 -7.20 16.03
C TYR A 116 -1.49 -7.81 17.20
N ASN A 117 -0.21 -8.08 16.99
CA ASN A 117 0.68 -8.64 17.99
C ASN A 117 2.12 -8.13 17.78
N GLU A 118 2.70 -7.58 18.83
CA GLU A 118 4.10 -7.13 18.85
C GLU A 118 5.09 -8.26 19.13
N GLU A 119 4.60 -9.38 19.67
CA GLU A 119 5.42 -10.56 19.90
C GLU A 119 5.72 -11.28 18.57
N LEU A 120 6.91 -11.88 18.50
CA LEU A 120 7.33 -12.63 17.33
C LEU A 120 6.54 -13.93 17.22
N THR A 121 5.79 -14.10 16.14
CA THR A 121 5.06 -15.31 15.78
C THR A 121 5.64 -15.91 14.49
N PHE A 122 5.54 -17.22 14.33
CA PHE A 122 6.07 -17.90 13.14
C PHE A 122 5.18 -17.62 11.93
N ASN A 123 5.75 -17.00 10.89
CA ASN A 123 5.11 -16.84 9.61
C ASN A 123 5.45 -18.03 8.70
N ARG A 124 4.44 -18.79 8.30
CA ARG A 124 4.61 -20.02 7.52
C ARG A 124 5.12 -19.75 6.11
N THR A 125 4.58 -18.75 5.46
CA THR A 125 4.93 -18.38 4.09
C THR A 125 6.39 -17.96 3.97
N MET A 126 6.89 -17.20 4.95
CA MET A 126 8.25 -16.68 4.95
C MET A 126 9.26 -17.62 5.65
N GLY A 127 8.77 -18.54 6.49
CA GLY A 127 9.60 -19.47 7.26
C GLY A 127 10.42 -18.81 8.37
N ASP A 128 9.95 -17.66 8.89
CA ASP A 128 10.65 -16.90 9.92
C ASP A 128 9.71 -16.42 11.05
N TYR A 129 10.28 -15.76 12.06
CA TYR A 129 9.54 -15.19 13.17
C TYR A 129 9.47 -13.66 13.01
N ARG A 130 8.26 -13.11 13.03
CA ARG A 130 8.00 -11.66 12.92
C ARG A 130 6.83 -11.22 13.77
N ALA A 131 6.79 -9.95 14.13
CA ALA A 131 5.63 -9.31 14.71
C ALA A 131 4.54 -9.15 13.64
N HIS A 132 3.28 -9.25 14.04
CA HIS A 132 2.13 -9.02 13.18
C HIS A 132 1.54 -7.63 13.48
N ALA A 133 2.07 -6.62 12.80
CA ALA A 133 1.71 -5.21 13.03
C ALA A 133 0.46 -4.77 12.25
N ALA A 134 -0.55 -5.64 12.17
CA ALA A 134 -1.80 -5.46 11.44
C ALA A 134 -2.93 -6.23 12.10
N VAL A 135 -4.13 -6.12 11.54
CA VAL A 135 -5.24 -7.05 11.80
C VAL A 135 -5.68 -7.66 10.48
N ASP A 136 -5.78 -8.99 10.47
CA ASP A 136 -6.29 -9.73 9.33
C ASP A 136 -7.77 -10.01 9.49
N PHE A 137 -8.57 -9.45 8.60
CA PHE A 137 -9.99 -9.66 8.56
C PHE A 137 -10.33 -10.77 7.56
N LYS A 138 -10.99 -11.84 8.03
CA LYS A 138 -11.42 -12.96 7.18
C LYS A 138 -12.33 -12.48 6.07
N ALA A 139 -12.00 -12.82 4.84
CA ALA A 139 -12.88 -12.62 3.69
C ALA A 139 -12.44 -13.53 2.54
N ASN A 140 -13.36 -13.88 1.65
CA ASN A 140 -13.01 -14.63 0.45
C ASN A 140 -12.33 -13.72 -0.58
N LYS A 141 -11.48 -14.29 -1.44
CA LYS A 141 -10.98 -13.59 -2.63
C LYS A 141 -12.15 -13.04 -3.44
N GLY A 142 -12.00 -11.82 -3.95
CA GLY A 142 -13.05 -11.10 -4.65
C GLY A 142 -14.09 -10.42 -3.74
N ALA A 143 -13.99 -10.59 -2.41
CA ALA A 143 -14.86 -9.87 -1.49
C ALA A 143 -14.64 -8.36 -1.61
N LYS A 144 -15.73 -7.59 -1.49
CA LYS A 144 -15.70 -6.14 -1.51
C LYS A 144 -14.97 -5.61 -0.27
N VAL A 145 -13.99 -4.73 -0.50
CA VAL A 145 -13.27 -4.00 0.55
C VAL A 145 -13.78 -2.57 0.60
N THR A 146 -14.08 -2.08 1.80
CA THR A 146 -14.64 -0.74 2.02
C THR A 146 -13.78 0.11 2.95
N ALA A 147 -13.88 1.43 2.81
CA ALA A 147 -13.18 2.37 3.66
C ALA A 147 -13.69 2.31 5.12
N ILE A 148 -12.77 2.24 6.08
CA ILE A 148 -13.10 2.20 7.52
C ILE A 148 -13.61 3.54 8.05
N ASN A 149 -13.29 4.64 7.38
CA ASN A 149 -13.72 6.01 7.71
C ASN A 149 -13.67 6.88 6.45
N ASP A 150 -14.14 8.13 6.53
CA ASP A 150 -13.89 9.12 5.49
C ASP A 150 -12.37 9.35 5.37
N GLY A 151 -11.88 9.73 4.20
CA GLY A 151 -10.44 9.96 4.05
C GLY A 151 -9.99 10.31 2.65
N LEU A 152 -8.71 10.69 2.56
CA LEU A 152 -8.01 11.00 1.33
C LEU A 152 -7.09 9.83 0.93
N VAL A 153 -7.24 9.31 -0.27
CA VAL A 153 -6.34 8.29 -0.82
C VAL A 153 -4.97 8.92 -1.10
N LEU A 154 -3.97 8.55 -0.31
CA LEU A 154 -2.60 9.05 -0.47
C LEU A 154 -1.88 8.33 -1.62
N SER A 155 -2.07 7.01 -1.73
CA SER A 155 -1.42 6.22 -2.78
C SER A 155 -2.14 4.91 -3.05
N VAL A 156 -1.95 4.41 -4.29
CA VAL A 156 -2.24 3.04 -4.69
C VAL A 156 -0.96 2.49 -5.29
N LYS A 157 -0.38 1.44 -4.70
CA LYS A 157 0.91 0.87 -5.09
C LYS A 157 0.87 -0.65 -5.05
N THR A 158 1.76 -1.29 -5.79
CA THR A 158 2.02 -2.73 -5.65
C THR A 158 3.30 -2.92 -4.85
N ASP A 159 3.22 -3.72 -3.82
CA ASP A 159 4.33 -4.13 -2.95
C ASP A 159 4.58 -5.62 -3.10
N ALA A 160 5.84 -6.04 -3.05
CA ALA A 160 6.21 -7.44 -3.26
C ALA A 160 5.72 -8.38 -2.15
N LEU A 161 5.58 -7.88 -0.93
CA LEU A 161 5.15 -8.65 0.25
C LEU A 161 3.67 -8.44 0.56
N LEU A 162 3.18 -7.20 0.43
CA LEU A 162 1.82 -6.82 0.81
C LEU A 162 0.81 -6.93 -0.36
N GLY A 163 1.29 -7.18 -1.59
CA GLY A 163 0.45 -7.16 -2.78
C GLY A 163 0.06 -5.73 -3.18
N LYS A 164 -1.14 -5.55 -3.74
CA LYS A 164 -1.62 -4.22 -4.05
C LYS A 164 -2.16 -3.54 -2.79
N VAL A 165 -1.69 -2.33 -2.52
CA VAL A 165 -1.94 -1.58 -1.28
C VAL A 165 -2.59 -0.24 -1.60
N ILE A 166 -3.69 0.06 -0.92
CA ILE A 166 -4.31 1.39 -0.89
C ILE A 166 -3.94 2.04 0.45
N THR A 167 -3.35 3.22 0.41
CA THR A 167 -3.05 4.01 1.62
C THR A 167 -4.00 5.18 1.69
N ILE A 168 -4.70 5.33 2.81
CA ILE A 168 -5.71 6.38 3.04
C ILE A 168 -5.38 7.13 4.34
N ASP A 169 -5.38 8.45 4.25
CA ASP A 169 -5.36 9.34 5.42
C ASP A 169 -6.81 9.58 5.88
N HIS A 170 -7.13 9.12 7.07
CA HIS A 170 -8.45 9.25 7.68
C HIS A 170 -8.58 10.47 8.62
N GLY A 171 -7.62 11.40 8.58
CA GLY A 171 -7.57 12.55 9.48
C GLY A 171 -7.06 12.20 10.88
N GLY A 172 -6.77 13.22 11.69
CA GLY A 172 -6.26 13.01 13.05
C GLY A 172 -4.93 12.25 13.12
N ASN A 173 -4.09 12.38 12.09
CA ASN A 173 -2.85 11.61 11.90
C ASN A 173 -3.06 10.09 11.82
N LEU A 174 -4.30 9.63 11.54
CA LEU A 174 -4.63 8.23 11.32
C LEU A 174 -4.48 7.89 9.84
N VAL A 175 -3.55 7.02 9.53
CA VAL A 175 -3.37 6.47 8.17
C VAL A 175 -3.63 4.98 8.20
N ALA A 176 -4.43 4.48 7.25
CA ALA A 176 -4.67 3.06 7.06
C ALA A 176 -4.12 2.56 5.73
N GLN A 177 -3.56 1.34 5.74
CA GLN A 177 -3.12 0.63 4.55
C GLN A 177 -3.97 -0.64 4.40
N TYR A 178 -4.66 -0.74 3.26
CA TYR A 178 -5.47 -1.89 2.87
C TYR A 178 -4.63 -2.75 1.95
N CYS A 179 -4.11 -3.87 2.46
CA CYS A 179 -3.15 -4.71 1.76
C CYS A 179 -3.82 -5.96 1.18
N GLY A 180 -3.25 -6.51 0.10
CA GLY A 180 -3.77 -7.69 -0.56
C GLY A 180 -4.96 -7.41 -1.48
N MET A 181 -5.08 -6.20 -2.02
CA MET A 181 -6.13 -5.86 -2.99
C MET A 181 -5.89 -6.54 -4.34
N ASP A 182 -6.98 -6.92 -5.02
CA ASP A 182 -6.96 -7.39 -6.42
C ASP A 182 -7.35 -6.25 -7.37
N ALA A 183 -8.63 -5.93 -7.47
CA ALA A 183 -9.08 -4.73 -8.19
C ALA A 183 -9.15 -3.54 -7.25
N VAL A 184 -8.86 -2.34 -7.77
CA VAL A 184 -8.90 -1.08 -7.03
C VAL A 184 -9.78 -0.09 -7.79
N ASN A 185 -10.78 0.47 -7.10
CA ASN A 185 -11.77 1.39 -7.65
C ASN A 185 -11.47 2.87 -7.35
N VAL A 186 -10.32 3.14 -6.72
CA VAL A 186 -9.90 4.48 -6.30
C VAL A 186 -8.48 4.78 -6.78
N SER A 187 -8.14 6.05 -6.83
CA SER A 187 -6.81 6.55 -7.21
C SER A 187 -6.27 7.52 -6.17
N ALA A 188 -4.95 7.69 -6.14
CA ALA A 188 -4.33 8.71 -5.31
C ALA A 188 -4.99 10.07 -5.60
N GLY A 189 -5.29 10.77 -4.53
CA GLY A 189 -5.97 12.04 -4.60
C GLY A 189 -7.49 11.96 -4.55
N ASN A 190 -8.14 10.80 -4.63
CA ASN A 190 -9.57 10.68 -4.42
C ASN A 190 -9.92 10.83 -2.94
N TYR A 191 -11.01 11.54 -2.65
CA TYR A 191 -11.65 11.51 -1.35
C TYR A 191 -12.63 10.34 -1.29
N VAL A 192 -12.62 9.58 -0.21
CA VAL A 192 -13.52 8.45 0.03
C VAL A 192 -14.37 8.69 1.28
N THR A 193 -15.56 8.12 1.30
CA THR A 193 -16.46 8.18 2.45
C THR A 193 -16.50 6.84 3.19
N LEU A 194 -16.88 6.88 4.45
CA LEU A 194 -17.08 5.70 5.30
C LEU A 194 -17.90 4.62 4.60
N GLY A 195 -17.34 3.42 4.47
CA GLY A 195 -18.00 2.30 3.81
C GLY A 195 -18.03 2.37 2.28
N GLN A 196 -17.36 3.37 1.68
CA GLN A 196 -17.20 3.42 0.22
C GLN A 196 -16.39 2.23 -0.28
N ASP A 197 -16.78 1.70 -1.44
CA ASP A 197 -16.09 0.63 -2.14
C ASP A 197 -14.70 1.07 -2.60
N LEU A 198 -13.67 0.39 -2.11
CA LEU A 198 -12.27 0.60 -2.49
C LEU A 198 -11.81 -0.37 -3.58
N GLY A 199 -12.53 -1.49 -3.76
CA GLY A 199 -12.16 -2.55 -4.67
C GLY A 199 -12.44 -3.94 -4.11
N THR A 200 -11.71 -4.92 -4.60
CA THR A 200 -11.88 -6.33 -4.22
C THR A 200 -10.61 -6.91 -3.59
N LEU A 201 -10.82 -7.90 -2.72
CA LEU A 201 -9.76 -8.62 -2.03
C LEU A 201 -9.05 -9.61 -2.96
N GLY A 202 -7.72 -9.60 -2.93
CA GLY A 202 -6.84 -10.53 -3.63
C GLY A 202 -6.07 -11.43 -2.65
N THR A 203 -4.76 -11.26 -2.61
CA THR A 203 -3.84 -12.07 -1.78
C THR A 203 -2.74 -11.18 -1.21
N VAL A 204 -2.36 -11.47 0.01
CA VAL A 204 -1.17 -10.91 0.68
C VAL A 204 -0.01 -11.88 0.46
N PRO A 205 0.99 -11.53 -0.36
CA PRO A 205 2.05 -12.49 -0.76
C PRO A 205 2.84 -13.08 0.40
N PHE A 206 3.17 -12.28 1.43
CA PHE A 206 3.95 -12.77 2.58
C PHE A 206 3.12 -13.62 3.58
N GLU A 207 1.81 -13.76 3.33
CA GLU A 207 0.85 -14.60 4.07
C GLU A 207 0.06 -15.52 3.13
N ALA A 208 0.67 -15.89 2.00
CA ALA A 208 0.01 -16.67 0.95
C ALA A 208 -0.45 -18.07 1.39
N GLU A 209 0.15 -18.64 2.42
CA GLU A 209 -0.27 -19.92 3.03
C GLU A 209 -1.43 -19.76 4.01
N GLU A 210 -1.79 -18.53 4.37
CA GLU A 210 -2.93 -18.24 5.22
C GLU A 210 -4.25 -18.30 4.43
N ALA A 211 -5.36 -18.48 5.15
CA ALA A 211 -6.68 -18.34 4.51
C ALA A 211 -6.87 -16.91 3.98
N PRO A 212 -7.68 -16.71 2.91
CA PRO A 212 -7.87 -15.38 2.35
C PRO A 212 -8.35 -14.38 3.41
N HIS A 213 -7.70 -13.21 3.44
CA HIS A 213 -7.96 -12.15 4.42
C HIS A 213 -7.56 -10.78 3.86
N LEU A 214 -8.11 -9.74 4.42
CA LEU A 214 -7.63 -8.38 4.26
C LEU A 214 -6.64 -8.07 5.39
N HIS A 215 -5.40 -7.77 5.04
CA HIS A 215 -4.38 -7.33 5.98
C HIS A 215 -4.44 -5.80 6.13
N LEU A 216 -4.95 -5.33 7.28
CA LEU A 216 -5.14 -3.91 7.57
C LEU A 216 -4.08 -3.43 8.55
N ILE A 217 -3.26 -2.48 8.10
CA ILE A 217 -2.28 -1.78 8.94
C ILE A 217 -2.83 -0.39 9.26
N THR A 218 -2.73 0.04 10.51
CA THR A 218 -3.01 1.42 10.89
C THR A 218 -1.83 2.07 11.58
N THR A 219 -1.58 3.32 11.26
CA THR A 219 -0.59 4.17 11.94
C THR A 219 -1.27 5.41 12.48
N MET A 220 -0.88 5.82 13.67
CA MET A 220 -1.31 7.08 14.28
C MET A 220 -0.08 7.84 14.76
N ASN A 221 0.05 9.10 14.37
CA ASN A 221 1.26 9.91 14.63
C ASN A 221 2.55 9.23 14.12
N LYS A 222 2.48 8.49 13.00
CA LYS A 222 3.57 7.71 12.38
C LYS A 222 4.01 6.47 13.16
N GLU A 223 3.34 6.12 14.24
CA GLU A 223 3.54 4.87 14.98
C GLU A 223 2.47 3.86 14.60
N THR A 224 2.85 2.59 14.41
CA THR A 224 1.90 1.53 14.13
C THR A 224 1.05 1.26 15.37
N VAL A 225 -0.26 1.18 15.18
CA VAL A 225 -1.24 0.98 16.24
C VAL A 225 -2.20 -0.14 15.86
N ASP A 226 -2.74 -0.81 16.87
CA ASP A 226 -3.72 -1.87 16.69
C ASP A 226 -5.01 -1.32 16.03
N PRO A 227 -5.37 -1.77 14.81
CA PRO A 227 -6.58 -1.35 14.12
C PRO A 227 -7.86 -1.53 14.92
N LEU A 228 -7.98 -2.61 15.70
CA LEU A 228 -9.17 -2.85 16.54
C LEU A 228 -9.29 -1.84 17.67
N LYS A 229 -8.16 -1.45 18.27
CA LYS A 229 -8.17 -0.38 19.31
C LYS A 229 -8.55 0.98 18.72
N VAL A 230 -8.11 1.27 17.48
CA VAL A 230 -8.52 2.49 16.78
C VAL A 230 -10.03 2.48 16.54
N MET A 231 -10.57 1.39 16.01
CA MET A 231 -11.99 1.27 15.65
C MET A 231 -12.90 1.15 16.87
N SER A 232 -12.41 0.66 18.02
CA SER A 232 -13.22 0.49 19.25
C SER A 232 -13.37 1.76 20.08
N LYS A 233 -12.52 2.76 19.90
CA LYS A 233 -12.55 4.03 20.66
C LYS A 233 -13.79 4.89 20.45
N THR A 234 -14.73 4.45 19.63
CA THR A 234 -15.89 5.23 19.20
C THR A 234 -17.22 4.74 19.80
N LYS A 235 -17.16 3.97 20.87
CA LYS A 235 -18.37 3.49 21.58
C LYS A 235 -18.73 4.27 22.86
N ASP A 236 -18.15 5.47 23.05
CA ASP A 236 -18.50 6.35 24.16
C ASP A 236 -19.38 7.51 23.67
#